data_04a9e1d03cf4cedceed62f22935a7269
#
_entry.id   04a9e1d03cf4cedceed62f22935a7269
#
_cell.length_a   1.000
_cell.length_b   1.000
_cell.length_c   1.000
_cell.angle_alpha   90.00
_cell.angle_beta   90.00
_cell.angle_gamma   90.00
#
_symmetry.space_group_name_H-M   'P 1'
#
loop_
_entity.id
_entity.type
_entity.pdbx_description
1 polymer ?
#
loop_
_entity_poly.entity_id
_entity_poly.type
_entity_poly.pdbx_seq_one_letter_code
_entity_poly.pdbx_strand_id
1 'polypeptide(L)'
;MRPEQIALQLWTVRAHLQDSASFAASMKRLREIGYRNVQMSGQGPIPTRELERICDGEGINVCATHEDGKTIVENPDAVVETLGVFGCKDTSYAFPHLPLANEADAKALAAMLNRSGEKLAAAGIRLTYHNHAIEFKKAGGRPLLEILFSETDPRFLKAEIDVYWVQAGGGDPVAWCERLKGRLPLVHLKDYGVGADNKPRMAELGSGNLDFPRIIAAAEASGSEWFVIEQDRDFEIDAFESARQSLAYLRGLASA
;
A
#
# COMPACT_ATOMS: atom_id res chain seq x y z
N MET A 1 13.36 8.84 -6.88
CA MET A 1 12.31 9.13 -5.86
C MET A 1 12.60 10.46 -5.18
N ARG A 2 11.61 11.33 -5.03
CA ARG A 2 11.76 12.60 -4.30
C ARG A 2 11.18 12.46 -2.89
N PRO A 3 11.68 13.20 -1.88
CA PRO A 3 11.18 13.13 -0.50
C PRO A 3 9.67 13.37 -0.36
N GLU A 4 9.09 14.20 -1.23
CA GLU A 4 7.65 14.51 -1.25
C GLU A 4 6.78 13.35 -1.71
N GLN A 5 7.37 12.33 -2.32
CA GLN A 5 6.68 11.11 -2.77
C GLN A 5 6.67 9.99 -1.71
N ILE A 6 7.30 10.23 -0.55
CA ILE A 6 7.34 9.24 0.53
C ILE A 6 6.11 9.40 1.42
N ALA A 7 5.43 8.29 1.68
CA ALA A 7 4.29 8.22 2.58
C ALA A 7 4.49 7.11 3.63
N LEU A 8 3.72 7.16 4.71
CA LEU A 8 3.58 6.05 5.66
C LEU A 8 2.20 5.41 5.50
N GLN A 9 2.14 4.08 5.38
CA GLN A 9 0.91 3.33 5.57
C GLN A 9 0.56 3.31 7.06
N LEU A 10 -0.59 3.86 7.41
CA LEU A 10 -1.00 4.02 8.80
C LEU A 10 -1.26 2.69 9.54
N TRP A 11 -1.45 1.60 8.81
CA TRP A 11 -1.51 0.26 9.40
C TRP A 11 -0.30 -0.04 10.29
N THR A 12 0.87 0.53 9.98
CA THR A 12 2.10 0.43 10.78
C THR A 12 1.88 0.84 12.24
N VAL A 13 1.11 1.89 12.48
CA VAL A 13 0.86 2.46 13.80
C VAL A 13 -0.60 2.26 14.28
N ARG A 14 -1.34 1.33 13.67
CA ARG A 14 -2.78 1.11 13.89
C ARG A 14 -3.21 0.97 15.34
N ALA A 15 -2.34 0.46 16.22
CA ALA A 15 -2.63 0.35 17.65
C ALA A 15 -2.86 1.71 18.34
N HIS A 16 -2.41 2.80 17.69
CA HIS A 16 -2.47 4.17 18.19
C HIS A 16 -3.49 5.03 17.42
N LEU A 17 -4.44 4.43 16.67
CA LEU A 17 -5.37 5.15 15.78
C LEU A 17 -6.83 4.89 16.12
N GLN A 18 -7.15 4.40 17.32
CA GLN A 18 -8.44 3.80 17.62
C GLN A 18 -9.55 4.80 17.97
N ASP A 19 -9.21 6.02 18.32
CA ASP A 19 -10.12 7.13 18.58
C ASP A 19 -9.53 8.47 18.11
N SER A 20 -10.33 9.54 18.08
CA SER A 20 -9.91 10.86 17.59
C SER A 20 -8.71 11.43 18.34
N ALA A 21 -8.60 11.21 19.65
CA ALA A 21 -7.51 11.75 20.45
C ALA A 21 -6.19 11.03 20.16
N SER A 22 -6.21 9.70 20.13
CA SER A 22 -5.05 8.88 19.80
C SER A 22 -4.62 9.06 18.34
N PHE A 23 -5.59 9.23 17.41
CA PHE A 23 -5.31 9.56 16.03
C PHE A 23 -4.61 10.92 15.89
N ALA A 24 -5.14 11.98 16.54
CA ALA A 24 -4.52 13.31 16.51
C ALA A 24 -3.10 13.30 17.09
N ALA A 25 -2.89 12.65 18.24
CA ALA A 25 -1.56 12.47 18.82
C ALA A 25 -0.59 11.76 17.88
N SER A 26 -1.08 10.75 17.15
CA SER A 26 -0.29 10.00 16.16
C SER A 26 0.09 10.86 14.96
N MET A 27 -0.85 11.62 14.39
CA MET A 27 -0.56 12.53 13.27
C MET A 27 0.48 13.58 13.66
N LYS A 28 0.35 14.18 14.85
CA LYS A 28 1.36 15.10 15.38
C LYS A 28 2.73 14.45 15.49
N ARG A 29 2.82 13.23 16.06
CA ARG A 29 4.07 12.48 16.20
C ARG A 29 4.71 12.16 14.84
N LEU A 30 3.90 11.73 13.84
CA LEU A 30 4.37 11.50 12.48
C LEU A 30 4.89 12.79 11.82
N ARG A 31 4.20 13.90 12.05
CA ARG A 31 4.64 15.23 11.57
C ARG A 31 5.99 15.62 12.17
N GLU A 32 6.21 15.39 13.46
CA GLU A 32 7.47 15.65 14.17
C GLU A 32 8.61 14.74 13.68
N ILE A 33 8.34 13.47 13.40
CA ILE A 33 9.28 12.53 12.74
C ILE A 33 9.68 13.04 11.34
N GLY A 34 8.77 13.72 10.67
CA GLY A 34 9.01 14.31 9.37
C GLY A 34 8.10 13.83 8.24
N TYR A 35 7.18 12.92 8.48
CA TYR A 35 6.19 12.55 7.46
C TYR A 35 5.33 13.72 7.05
N ARG A 36 4.94 13.75 5.78
CA ARG A 36 4.05 14.74 5.18
C ARG A 36 2.89 14.11 4.46
N ASN A 37 3.01 12.82 4.15
CA ASN A 37 1.99 12.05 3.46
C ASN A 37 1.75 10.75 4.20
N VAL A 38 0.50 10.31 4.20
CA VAL A 38 0.07 9.02 4.74
C VAL A 38 -0.88 8.34 3.78
N GLN A 39 -0.90 7.00 3.83
CA GLN A 39 -1.97 6.21 3.28
C GLN A 39 -2.89 5.78 4.42
N MET A 40 -4.18 6.09 4.29
CA MET A 40 -5.17 5.86 5.34
C MET A 40 -5.52 4.37 5.45
N SER A 41 -5.36 3.80 6.65
CA SER A 41 -5.71 2.42 6.99
C SER A 41 -5.61 2.16 8.49
N GLY A 42 -6.39 1.21 9.01
CA GLY A 42 -6.26 0.71 10.38
C GLY A 42 -6.78 1.64 11.48
N GLN A 43 -7.42 2.74 11.12
CA GLN A 43 -8.07 3.65 12.06
C GLN A 43 -9.33 3.02 12.67
N GLY A 44 -9.65 3.42 13.90
CA GLY A 44 -10.91 3.09 14.55
C GLY A 44 -12.13 3.77 13.89
N PRO A 45 -13.32 3.63 14.45
CA PRO A 45 -14.56 4.16 13.88
C PRO A 45 -14.67 5.68 14.08
N ILE A 46 -13.76 6.43 13.47
CA ILE A 46 -13.69 7.90 13.49
C ILE A 46 -14.35 8.41 12.20
N PRO A 47 -15.23 9.43 12.25
CA PRO A 47 -15.84 10.01 11.06
C PRO A 47 -14.78 10.53 10.08
N THR A 48 -14.94 10.25 8.78
CA THR A 48 -13.95 10.60 7.72
C THR A 48 -13.61 12.10 7.71
N ARG A 49 -14.59 12.99 7.90
CA ARG A 49 -14.36 14.44 8.00
C ARG A 49 -13.53 14.84 9.21
N GLU A 50 -13.60 14.08 10.29
CA GLU A 50 -12.78 14.33 11.48
C GLU A 50 -11.34 13.86 11.25
N LEU A 51 -11.15 12.71 10.61
CA LEU A 51 -9.83 12.22 10.19
C LEU A 51 -9.14 13.24 9.27
N GLU A 52 -9.86 13.74 8.26
CA GLU A 52 -9.36 14.73 7.33
C GLU A 52 -8.95 16.03 8.06
N ARG A 53 -9.85 16.58 8.91
CA ARG A 53 -9.57 17.78 9.68
C ARG A 53 -8.33 17.65 10.58
N ILE A 54 -8.10 16.47 11.17
CA ILE A 54 -6.91 16.21 12.00
C ILE A 54 -5.66 16.17 11.12
N CYS A 55 -5.71 15.48 10.00
CA CYS A 55 -4.58 15.41 9.07
C CYS A 55 -4.21 16.80 8.53
N ASP A 56 -5.21 17.58 8.09
CA ASP A 56 -5.02 18.94 7.59
C ASP A 56 -4.42 19.85 8.68
N GLY A 57 -4.96 19.79 9.91
CA GLY A 57 -4.46 20.57 11.05
C GLY A 57 -2.99 20.31 11.41
N GLU A 58 -2.50 19.10 11.13
CA GLU A 58 -1.08 18.74 11.31
C GLU A 58 -0.24 18.93 10.03
N GLY A 59 -0.85 19.36 8.92
CA GLY A 59 -0.20 19.49 7.61
C GLY A 59 0.27 18.14 7.06
N ILE A 60 -0.54 17.11 7.25
CA ILE A 60 -0.36 15.76 6.69
C ILE A 60 -1.35 15.54 5.56
N ASN A 61 -0.86 15.23 4.38
CA ASN A 61 -1.66 14.91 3.21
C ASN A 61 -2.02 13.42 3.20
N VAL A 62 -3.28 13.08 2.92
CA VAL A 62 -3.71 11.72 2.63
C VAL A 62 -3.50 11.45 1.15
N CYS A 63 -2.47 10.68 0.80
CA CYS A 63 -2.12 10.42 -0.59
C CYS A 63 -2.92 9.27 -1.23
N ALA A 64 -3.38 8.33 -0.41
CA ALA A 64 -4.16 7.17 -0.82
C ALA A 64 -4.92 6.58 0.37
N THR A 65 -5.84 5.64 0.09
CA THR A 65 -6.54 4.86 1.14
C THR A 65 -6.46 3.36 0.86
N HIS A 66 -6.57 2.55 1.92
CA HIS A 66 -6.97 1.16 1.83
C HIS A 66 -8.42 1.06 2.28
N GLU A 67 -9.31 0.82 1.33
CA GLU A 67 -10.73 0.65 1.62
C GLU A 67 -11.10 -0.83 1.76
N ASP A 68 -12.19 -1.11 2.47
CA ASP A 68 -12.71 -2.46 2.59
C ASP A 68 -13.07 -3.03 1.21
N GLY A 69 -12.57 -4.24 0.91
CA GLY A 69 -12.72 -4.86 -0.40
C GLY A 69 -14.17 -5.11 -0.80
N LYS A 70 -15.04 -5.39 0.17
CA LYS A 70 -16.48 -5.54 -0.07
C LYS A 70 -17.11 -4.20 -0.44
N THR A 71 -16.74 -3.13 0.26
CA THR A 71 -17.21 -1.77 -0.04
C THR A 71 -16.78 -1.34 -1.45
N ILE A 72 -15.52 -1.58 -1.84
CA ILE A 72 -15.04 -1.29 -3.20
C ILE A 72 -15.88 -1.99 -4.28
N VAL A 73 -16.27 -3.25 -4.03
CA VAL A 73 -17.00 -4.07 -5.03
C VAL A 73 -18.49 -3.78 -5.03
N GLU A 74 -19.12 -3.66 -3.87
CA GLU A 74 -20.57 -3.55 -3.74
C GLU A 74 -21.09 -2.11 -3.70
N ASN A 75 -20.29 -1.17 -3.19
CA ASN A 75 -20.67 0.24 -3.03
C ASN A 75 -19.54 1.21 -3.37
N PRO A 76 -19.05 1.24 -4.63
CA PRO A 76 -17.96 2.13 -5.03
C PRO A 76 -18.29 3.62 -4.86
N ASP A 77 -19.56 4.01 -4.82
CA ASP A 77 -19.97 5.40 -4.58
C ASP A 77 -19.58 5.88 -3.17
N ALA A 78 -19.64 5.01 -2.15
CA ALA A 78 -19.14 5.33 -0.82
C ALA A 78 -17.62 5.57 -0.81
N VAL A 79 -16.88 4.85 -1.65
CA VAL A 79 -15.43 5.07 -1.84
C VAL A 79 -15.19 6.46 -2.46
N VAL A 80 -15.98 6.84 -3.48
CA VAL A 80 -15.91 8.19 -4.08
C VAL A 80 -16.14 9.27 -3.03
N GLU A 81 -17.15 9.11 -2.18
CA GLU A 81 -17.45 10.05 -1.10
C GLU A 81 -16.28 10.17 -0.11
N THR A 82 -15.73 9.04 0.34
CA THR A 82 -14.59 9.00 1.27
C THR A 82 -13.37 9.69 0.69
N LEU A 83 -12.98 9.34 -0.55
CA LEU A 83 -11.80 9.95 -1.19
C LEU A 83 -12.04 11.44 -1.50
N GLY A 84 -13.28 11.82 -1.81
CA GLY A 84 -13.67 13.21 -1.99
C GLY A 84 -13.46 14.07 -0.74
N VAL A 85 -13.67 13.50 0.45
CA VAL A 85 -13.37 14.18 1.72
C VAL A 85 -11.88 14.40 1.89
N PHE A 86 -11.05 13.38 1.64
CA PHE A 86 -9.58 13.48 1.76
C PHE A 86 -8.91 14.24 0.60
N GLY A 87 -9.62 14.51 -0.48
CA GLY A 87 -9.03 15.13 -1.67
C GLY A 87 -7.99 14.24 -2.38
N CYS A 88 -7.98 12.93 -2.12
CA CYS A 88 -7.07 11.99 -2.76
C CYS A 88 -7.74 11.22 -3.93
N LYS A 89 -6.90 10.70 -4.83
CA LYS A 89 -7.40 10.02 -6.05
C LYS A 89 -7.06 8.53 -6.12
N ASP A 90 -6.36 8.00 -5.12
CA ASP A 90 -5.88 6.63 -5.11
C ASP A 90 -6.50 5.84 -3.95
N THR A 91 -7.02 4.67 -4.27
CA THR A 91 -7.46 3.70 -3.28
C THR A 91 -7.03 2.29 -3.66
N SER A 92 -6.75 1.46 -2.67
CA SER A 92 -6.31 0.09 -2.90
C SER A 92 -7.31 -0.93 -2.36
N TYR A 93 -7.56 -1.94 -3.18
CA TYR A 93 -8.14 -3.20 -2.73
C TYR A 93 -7.04 -3.98 -2.01
N ALA A 94 -7.03 -3.87 -0.67
CA ALA A 94 -5.90 -4.25 0.15
C ALA A 94 -5.82 -5.74 0.48
N PHE A 95 -6.96 -6.43 0.53
CA PHE A 95 -7.01 -7.86 0.83
C PHE A 95 -8.25 -8.51 0.21
N PRO A 96 -8.13 -9.74 -0.33
CA PRO A 96 -9.28 -10.45 -0.89
C PRO A 96 -10.36 -10.71 0.17
N HIS A 97 -11.54 -10.13 -0.01
CA HIS A 97 -12.71 -10.40 0.84
C HIS A 97 -13.44 -11.70 0.45
N LEU A 98 -13.01 -12.33 -0.65
CA LEU A 98 -13.48 -13.61 -1.17
C LEU A 98 -12.33 -14.61 -1.27
N PRO A 99 -12.61 -15.93 -1.31
CA PRO A 99 -11.56 -16.91 -1.54
C PRO A 99 -10.74 -16.64 -2.81
N LEU A 100 -9.42 -16.75 -2.71
CA LEU A 100 -8.49 -16.64 -3.82
C LEU A 100 -7.58 -17.87 -3.82
N ALA A 101 -8.12 -19.00 -4.29
CA ALA A 101 -7.46 -20.28 -4.18
C ALA A 101 -7.02 -20.90 -5.52
N ASN A 102 -7.62 -20.47 -6.63
CA ASN A 102 -7.44 -21.04 -7.96
C ASN A 102 -7.66 -19.97 -9.06
N GLU A 103 -7.46 -20.37 -10.32
CA GLU A 103 -7.61 -19.48 -11.47
C GLU A 103 -9.03 -18.92 -11.63
N ALA A 104 -10.06 -19.73 -11.35
CA ALA A 104 -11.45 -19.26 -11.46
C ALA A 104 -11.76 -18.15 -10.45
N ASP A 105 -11.25 -18.28 -9.22
CA ASP A 105 -11.37 -17.24 -8.20
C ASP A 105 -10.68 -15.95 -8.63
N ALA A 106 -9.46 -16.04 -9.19
CA ALA A 106 -8.71 -14.88 -9.67
C ALA A 106 -9.43 -14.16 -10.82
N LYS A 107 -10.00 -14.92 -11.77
CA LYS A 107 -10.81 -14.36 -12.87
C LYS A 107 -12.11 -13.72 -12.37
N ALA A 108 -12.78 -14.34 -11.40
CA ALA A 108 -13.99 -13.78 -10.81
C ALA A 108 -13.68 -12.46 -10.08
N LEU A 109 -12.60 -12.41 -9.30
CA LEU A 109 -12.16 -11.19 -8.65
C LEU A 109 -11.76 -10.10 -9.67
N ALA A 110 -11.02 -10.46 -10.72
CA ALA A 110 -10.65 -9.55 -11.79
C ALA A 110 -11.87 -8.91 -12.47
N ALA A 111 -12.91 -9.70 -12.75
CA ALA A 111 -14.14 -9.20 -13.33
C ALA A 111 -14.89 -8.21 -12.40
N MET A 112 -14.88 -8.46 -11.08
CA MET A 112 -15.46 -7.54 -10.10
C MET A 112 -14.66 -6.23 -10.03
N LEU A 113 -13.33 -6.32 -9.94
CA LEU A 113 -12.45 -5.15 -9.86
C LEU A 113 -12.47 -4.31 -11.15
N ASN A 114 -12.61 -4.92 -12.32
CA ASN A 114 -12.82 -4.18 -13.56
C ASN A 114 -14.09 -3.32 -13.50
N ARG A 115 -15.23 -3.87 -13.04
CA ARG A 115 -16.49 -3.12 -12.93
C ARG A 115 -16.41 -1.97 -11.92
N SER A 116 -15.82 -2.24 -10.74
CA SER A 116 -15.65 -1.19 -9.73
C SER A 116 -14.65 -0.13 -10.16
N GLY A 117 -13.54 -0.57 -10.77
CA GLY A 117 -12.50 0.34 -11.28
C GLY A 117 -13.00 1.23 -12.41
N GLU A 118 -13.90 0.74 -13.28
CA GLU A 118 -14.54 1.56 -14.31
C GLU A 118 -15.39 2.69 -13.70
N LYS A 119 -16.19 2.38 -12.66
CA LYS A 119 -16.99 3.37 -11.95
C LYS A 119 -16.10 4.40 -11.21
N LEU A 120 -15.08 3.92 -10.51
CA LEU A 120 -14.15 4.78 -9.79
C LEU A 120 -13.36 5.68 -10.75
N ALA A 121 -12.92 5.15 -11.90
CA ALA A 121 -12.24 5.92 -12.94
C ALA A 121 -13.13 7.02 -13.53
N ALA A 122 -14.42 6.79 -13.69
CA ALA A 122 -15.38 7.81 -14.13
C ALA A 122 -15.49 8.99 -13.14
N ALA A 123 -15.20 8.73 -11.85
CA ALA A 123 -15.11 9.76 -10.81
C ALA A 123 -13.68 10.33 -10.62
N GLY A 124 -12.73 9.96 -11.49
CA GLY A 124 -11.34 10.42 -11.42
C GLY A 124 -10.49 9.69 -10.38
N ILE A 125 -10.97 8.56 -9.84
CA ILE A 125 -10.27 7.77 -8.82
C ILE A 125 -9.57 6.58 -9.49
N ARG A 126 -8.33 6.31 -9.07
CA ARG A 126 -7.57 5.13 -9.49
C ARG A 126 -7.74 4.02 -8.46
N LEU A 127 -8.28 2.88 -8.87
CA LEU A 127 -8.29 1.66 -8.08
C LEU A 127 -6.98 0.92 -8.28
N THR A 128 -6.31 0.55 -7.20
CA THR A 128 -5.12 -0.30 -7.22
C THR A 128 -5.40 -1.63 -6.52
N TYR A 129 -4.58 -2.63 -6.81
CA TYR A 129 -4.55 -3.92 -6.11
C TYR A 129 -3.25 -4.02 -5.32
N HIS A 130 -3.37 -4.20 -4.01
CA HIS A 130 -2.25 -4.45 -3.10
C HIS A 130 -2.11 -5.96 -2.88
N ASN A 131 -0.94 -6.51 -3.20
CA ASN A 131 -0.71 -7.94 -3.08
C ASN A 131 -0.16 -8.34 -1.71
N HIS A 132 -0.45 -9.61 -1.37
CA HIS A 132 0.21 -10.36 -0.32
C HIS A 132 0.94 -11.59 -0.91
N ALA A 133 1.43 -12.49 -0.06
CA ALA A 133 2.06 -13.73 -0.53
C ALA A 133 1.03 -14.74 -1.11
N ILE A 134 -0.24 -14.65 -0.71
CA ILE A 134 -1.29 -15.58 -1.15
C ILE A 134 -1.50 -15.57 -2.66
N GLU A 135 -1.31 -14.42 -3.32
CA GLU A 135 -1.47 -14.26 -4.76
C GLU A 135 -0.33 -14.89 -5.56
N PHE A 136 0.75 -15.31 -4.88
CA PHE A 136 1.86 -16.06 -5.51
C PHE A 136 1.61 -17.57 -5.58
N LYS A 137 0.51 -18.05 -4.99
CA LYS A 137 0.02 -19.40 -5.25
C LYS A 137 -0.18 -19.59 -6.76
N LYS A 138 0.29 -20.74 -7.28
CA LYS A 138 0.24 -21.00 -8.72
C LYS A 138 -1.01 -21.78 -9.13
N ALA A 139 -1.61 -21.38 -10.23
CA ALA A 139 -2.61 -22.11 -10.98
C ALA A 139 -2.13 -22.25 -12.44
N GLY A 140 -2.07 -23.47 -12.95
CA GLY A 140 -1.55 -23.74 -14.29
C GLY A 140 -0.11 -23.24 -14.52
N GLY A 141 0.72 -23.22 -13.47
CA GLY A 141 2.10 -22.75 -13.53
C GLY A 141 2.27 -21.23 -13.36
N ARG A 142 1.21 -20.44 -13.37
CA ARG A 142 1.21 -18.98 -13.25
C ARG A 142 0.78 -18.54 -11.83
N PRO A 143 1.41 -17.52 -11.21
CA PRO A 143 0.89 -16.91 -9.99
C PRO A 143 -0.52 -16.34 -10.19
N LEU A 144 -1.38 -16.42 -9.16
CA LEU A 144 -2.72 -15.83 -9.21
C LEU A 144 -2.68 -14.31 -9.44
N LEU A 145 -1.65 -13.62 -8.94
CA LEU A 145 -1.42 -12.20 -9.20
C LEU A 145 -1.24 -11.90 -10.69
N GLU A 146 -0.49 -12.76 -11.41
CA GLU A 146 -0.30 -12.62 -12.85
C GLU A 146 -1.61 -12.83 -13.61
N ILE A 147 -2.40 -13.84 -13.19
CA ILE A 147 -3.73 -14.10 -13.78
C ILE A 147 -4.64 -12.89 -13.55
N LEU A 148 -4.72 -12.39 -12.32
CA LEU A 148 -5.53 -11.22 -11.97
C LEU A 148 -5.20 -10.02 -12.85
N PHE A 149 -3.92 -9.67 -12.98
CA PHE A 149 -3.53 -8.54 -13.81
C PHE A 149 -3.71 -8.78 -15.32
N SER A 150 -3.63 -10.03 -15.81
CA SER A 150 -3.89 -10.35 -17.22
C SER A 150 -5.37 -10.30 -17.59
N GLU A 151 -6.27 -10.50 -16.62
CA GLU A 151 -7.72 -10.46 -16.79
C GLU A 151 -8.34 -9.10 -16.47
N THR A 152 -7.53 -8.09 -16.12
CA THR A 152 -8.01 -6.75 -15.78
C THR A 152 -7.52 -5.69 -16.76
N ASP A 153 -8.40 -4.73 -17.06
CA ASP A 153 -8.07 -3.58 -17.91
C ASP A 153 -7.14 -2.61 -17.15
N PRO A 154 -5.97 -2.27 -17.70
CA PRO A 154 -5.03 -1.36 -17.06
C PRO A 154 -5.57 0.08 -16.91
N ARG A 155 -6.67 0.43 -17.55
CA ARG A 155 -7.37 1.71 -17.33
C ARG A 155 -8.13 1.70 -16.01
N PHE A 156 -8.66 0.54 -15.61
CA PHE A 156 -9.58 0.41 -14.49
C PHE A 156 -8.92 -0.16 -13.23
N LEU A 157 -7.92 -1.04 -13.37
CA LEU A 157 -7.16 -1.55 -12.24
C LEU A 157 -5.67 -1.27 -12.41
N LYS A 158 -5.08 -0.59 -11.48
CA LYS A 158 -3.64 -0.36 -11.33
C LYS A 158 -3.06 -1.31 -10.28
N ALA A 159 -1.77 -1.20 -10.03
CA ALA A 159 -1.06 -2.00 -9.03
C ALA A 159 -0.54 -1.12 -7.89
N GLU A 160 -0.57 -1.65 -6.69
CA GLU A 160 0.18 -1.23 -5.53
C GLU A 160 1.01 -2.43 -5.07
N ILE A 161 2.18 -2.60 -5.68
CA ILE A 161 3.04 -3.75 -5.38
C ILE A 161 3.66 -3.59 -4.00
N ASP A 162 3.48 -4.63 -3.16
CA ASP A 162 4.20 -4.77 -1.90
C ASP A 162 5.40 -5.69 -2.07
N VAL A 163 6.59 -5.11 -1.92
CA VAL A 163 7.85 -5.77 -2.23
C VAL A 163 8.21 -6.87 -1.24
N TYR A 164 7.81 -6.74 0.05
CA TYR A 164 7.98 -7.81 1.04
C TYR A 164 7.15 -9.03 0.66
N TRP A 165 5.88 -8.83 0.34
CA TRP A 165 4.99 -9.92 0.03
C TRP A 165 5.32 -10.58 -1.31
N VAL A 166 5.89 -9.84 -2.28
CA VAL A 166 6.46 -10.43 -3.50
C VAL A 166 7.59 -11.38 -3.13
N GLN A 167 8.56 -10.94 -2.31
CA GLN A 167 9.69 -11.76 -1.86
C GLN A 167 9.20 -12.96 -1.04
N ALA A 168 8.29 -12.77 -0.12
CA ALA A 168 7.72 -13.84 0.72
C ALA A 168 6.94 -14.88 -0.11
N GLY A 169 6.35 -14.47 -1.22
CA GLY A 169 5.70 -15.33 -2.21
C GLY A 169 6.66 -16.04 -3.16
N GLY A 170 7.97 -15.78 -3.06
CA GLY A 170 9.00 -16.36 -3.93
C GLY A 170 9.12 -15.67 -5.30
N GLY A 171 8.64 -14.41 -5.41
CA GLY A 171 8.82 -13.56 -6.58
C GLY A 171 10.06 -12.67 -6.46
N ASP A 172 10.41 -12.00 -7.55
CA ASP A 172 11.42 -10.94 -7.59
C ASP A 172 10.74 -9.57 -7.60
N PRO A 173 10.92 -8.73 -6.56
CA PRO A 173 10.31 -7.41 -6.47
C PRO A 173 10.64 -6.49 -7.65
N VAL A 174 11.89 -6.50 -8.15
CA VAL A 174 12.31 -5.69 -9.30
C VAL A 174 11.56 -6.12 -10.55
N ALA A 175 11.54 -7.42 -10.84
CA ALA A 175 10.85 -7.97 -12.00
C ALA A 175 9.33 -7.70 -11.97
N TRP A 176 8.71 -7.70 -10.78
CA TRP A 176 7.29 -7.38 -10.66
C TRP A 176 7.00 -5.90 -10.88
N CYS A 177 7.86 -4.99 -10.40
CA CYS A 177 7.75 -3.56 -10.74
C CYS A 177 7.85 -3.34 -12.25
N GLU A 178 8.86 -3.92 -12.91
CA GLU A 178 9.07 -3.80 -14.35
C GLU A 178 7.91 -4.36 -15.19
N ARG A 179 7.37 -5.52 -14.80
CA ARG A 179 6.21 -6.16 -15.45
C ARG A 179 4.98 -5.27 -15.48
N LEU A 180 4.82 -4.40 -14.48
CA LEU A 180 3.66 -3.52 -14.31
C LEU A 180 3.94 -2.08 -14.77
N LYS A 181 4.91 -1.88 -15.67
CA LYS A 181 5.26 -0.57 -16.25
C LYS A 181 4.03 0.14 -16.81
N GLY A 182 3.82 1.40 -16.39
CA GLY A 182 2.66 2.23 -16.75
C GLY A 182 1.38 1.88 -15.97
N ARG A 183 1.47 0.90 -15.04
CA ARG A 183 0.36 0.41 -14.24
C ARG A 183 0.63 0.44 -12.73
N LEU A 184 1.76 0.99 -12.27
CA LEU A 184 2.26 0.95 -10.90
C LEU A 184 2.35 2.35 -10.29
N PRO A 185 1.23 3.03 -9.94
CA PRO A 185 1.27 4.36 -9.33
C PRO A 185 1.78 4.35 -7.88
N LEU A 186 1.59 3.26 -7.14
CA LEU A 186 2.03 3.11 -5.76
C LEU A 186 2.89 1.85 -5.59
N VAL A 187 3.88 1.93 -4.70
CA VAL A 187 4.67 0.78 -4.26
C VAL A 187 4.79 0.79 -2.74
N HIS A 188 4.48 -0.35 -2.11
CA HIS A 188 4.73 -0.55 -0.68
C HIS A 188 6.14 -1.04 -0.48
N LEU A 189 6.89 -0.29 0.31
CA LEU A 189 8.25 -0.60 0.72
C LEU A 189 8.19 -1.18 2.14
N LYS A 190 8.35 -2.49 2.21
CA LYS A 190 8.50 -3.28 3.43
C LYS A 190 9.77 -4.10 3.31
N ASP A 191 10.64 -4.10 4.31
CA ASP A 191 11.87 -4.86 4.22
C ASP A 191 11.68 -6.31 4.70
N TYR A 192 12.42 -7.22 4.07
CA TYR A 192 12.39 -8.64 4.30
C TYR A 192 13.69 -9.09 4.95
N GLY A 193 13.61 -9.53 6.19
CA GLY A 193 14.72 -10.07 6.94
C GLY A 193 14.52 -11.53 7.31
N VAL A 194 15.50 -12.09 8.00
CA VAL A 194 15.47 -13.45 8.55
C VAL A 194 15.74 -13.38 10.04
N GLY A 195 14.85 -13.97 10.83
CA GLY A 195 15.01 -14.09 12.28
C GLY A 195 16.00 -15.18 12.69
N ALA A 196 16.38 -15.18 13.96
CA ALA A 196 17.28 -16.19 14.53
C ALA A 196 16.70 -17.63 14.47
N ASP A 197 15.38 -17.75 14.34
CA ASP A 197 14.65 -19.02 14.14
C ASP A 197 14.60 -19.47 12.67
N ASN A 198 15.36 -18.82 11.80
CA ASN A 198 15.40 -19.05 10.36
C ASN A 198 14.07 -18.81 9.63
N LYS A 199 13.18 -17.96 10.20
CA LYS A 199 11.92 -17.59 9.55
C LYS A 199 11.97 -16.18 8.99
N PRO A 200 11.18 -15.92 7.92
CA PRO A 200 10.99 -14.57 7.42
C PRO A 200 10.45 -13.63 8.52
N ARG A 201 10.98 -12.42 8.56
CA ARG A 201 10.48 -11.34 9.42
C ARG A 201 10.42 -10.03 8.63
N MET A 202 9.59 -9.12 9.09
CA MET A 202 9.65 -7.72 8.66
C MET A 202 10.73 -6.98 9.44
N ALA A 203 11.32 -6.00 8.80
CA ALA A 203 12.35 -5.14 9.39
C ALA A 203 12.16 -3.70 8.93
N GLU A 204 12.79 -2.77 9.63
CA GLU A 204 12.92 -1.39 9.19
C GLU A 204 13.68 -1.36 7.86
N LEU A 205 13.28 -0.43 6.96
CA LEU A 205 13.90 -0.32 5.64
C LEU A 205 15.43 -0.14 5.76
N GLY A 206 16.15 -0.97 5.04
CA GLY A 206 17.62 -1.02 5.07
C GLY A 206 18.22 -1.89 6.16
N SER A 207 17.39 -2.48 7.03
CA SER A 207 17.83 -3.45 8.05
C SER A 207 17.59 -4.90 7.64
N GLY A 208 16.86 -5.13 6.56
CA GLY A 208 16.62 -6.44 5.96
C GLY A 208 17.52 -6.71 4.76
N ASN A 209 17.02 -7.48 3.80
CA ASN A 209 17.80 -8.03 2.70
C ASN A 209 17.34 -7.56 1.31
N LEU A 210 16.31 -6.67 1.20
CA LEU A 210 15.84 -6.21 -0.09
C LEU A 210 16.76 -5.13 -0.68
N ASP A 211 16.99 -5.21 -1.98
CA ASP A 211 17.79 -4.22 -2.73
C ASP A 211 16.92 -3.00 -3.09
N PHE A 212 16.68 -2.12 -2.13
CA PHE A 212 15.84 -0.94 -2.33
C PHE A 212 16.33 0.01 -3.42
N PRO A 213 17.63 0.27 -3.62
CA PRO A 213 18.08 1.06 -4.76
C PRO A 213 17.57 0.54 -6.09
N ARG A 214 17.64 -0.77 -6.34
CA ARG A 214 17.14 -1.39 -7.57
C ARG A 214 15.62 -1.43 -7.63
N ILE A 215 14.94 -1.72 -6.53
CA ILE A 215 13.47 -1.74 -6.44
C ILE A 215 12.91 -0.34 -6.73
N ILE A 216 13.45 0.70 -6.11
CA ILE A 216 13.02 2.08 -6.31
C ILE A 216 13.24 2.51 -7.76
N ALA A 217 14.40 2.21 -8.34
CA ALA A 217 14.68 2.53 -9.74
C ALA A 217 13.69 1.85 -10.71
N ALA A 218 13.35 0.57 -10.46
CA ALA A 218 12.36 -0.16 -11.27
C ALA A 218 10.94 0.42 -11.09
N ALA A 219 10.55 0.76 -9.87
CA ALA A 219 9.27 1.38 -9.57
C ALA A 219 9.13 2.76 -10.24
N GLU A 220 10.16 3.61 -10.17
CA GLU A 220 10.20 4.92 -10.87
C GLU A 220 10.07 4.75 -12.39
N ALA A 221 10.85 3.84 -12.98
CA ALA A 221 10.79 3.54 -14.41
C ALA A 221 9.44 2.95 -14.82
N SER A 222 8.67 2.42 -13.87
CA SER A 222 7.33 1.87 -14.07
C SER A 222 6.20 2.88 -13.81
N GLY A 223 6.54 4.10 -13.36
CA GLY A 223 5.61 5.22 -13.21
C GLY A 223 5.09 5.40 -11.78
N SER A 224 5.80 4.90 -10.76
CA SER A 224 5.39 5.10 -9.36
C SER A 224 5.44 6.57 -8.96
N GLU A 225 4.31 7.03 -8.43
CA GLU A 225 4.12 8.38 -7.90
C GLU A 225 4.34 8.40 -6.38
N TRP A 226 4.01 7.29 -5.69
CA TRP A 226 4.11 7.15 -4.24
C TRP A 226 4.93 5.94 -3.82
N PHE A 227 5.79 6.15 -2.82
CA PHE A 227 6.63 5.16 -2.16
C PHE A 227 6.20 5.07 -0.71
N VAL A 228 5.42 4.04 -0.40
CA VAL A 228 4.71 3.92 0.87
C VAL A 228 5.47 2.99 1.80
N ILE A 229 6.01 3.53 2.88
CA ILE A 229 6.66 2.75 3.94
C ILE A 229 5.60 2.01 4.73
N GLU A 230 5.82 0.71 5.02
CA GLU A 230 4.97 -0.05 5.92
C GLU A 230 5.75 -1.14 6.67
N GLN A 231 5.30 -1.44 7.90
CA GLN A 231 5.68 -2.62 8.67
C GLN A 231 4.46 -3.10 9.45
N ASP A 232 4.06 -4.38 9.25
CA ASP A 232 2.81 -4.89 9.84
C ASP A 232 3.03 -5.51 11.21
N ARG A 233 4.23 -6.04 11.45
CA ARG A 233 4.60 -6.85 12.62
C ARG A 233 6.10 -6.90 12.82
N ASP A 234 6.54 -7.73 13.76
CA ASP A 234 7.95 -8.02 14.07
C ASP A 234 8.71 -6.77 14.59
N PHE A 235 7.98 -5.87 15.25
CA PHE A 235 8.58 -4.69 15.87
C PHE A 235 9.46 -5.09 17.09
N GLU A 236 10.75 -4.83 17.00
CA GLU A 236 11.68 -4.94 18.12
C GLU A 236 11.77 -3.64 18.92
N ILE A 237 11.28 -2.55 18.33
CA ILE A 237 11.24 -1.20 18.88
C ILE A 237 9.82 -0.62 18.72
N ASP A 238 9.59 0.58 19.27
CA ASP A 238 8.33 1.31 19.08
C ASP A 238 8.03 1.53 17.59
N ALA A 239 6.77 1.33 17.17
CA ALA A 239 6.38 1.40 15.75
C ALA A 239 6.65 2.77 15.10
N PHE A 240 6.59 3.87 15.87
CA PHE A 240 6.94 5.20 15.34
C PHE A 240 8.45 5.37 15.20
N GLU A 241 9.23 4.75 16.10
CA GLU A 241 10.69 4.74 15.96
C GLU A 241 11.12 3.91 14.75
N SER A 242 10.46 2.76 14.52
CA SER A 242 10.62 1.96 13.31
C SER A 242 10.30 2.77 12.04
N ALA A 243 9.16 3.48 12.05
CA ALA A 243 8.79 4.38 10.95
C ALA A 243 9.81 5.52 10.75
N ARG A 244 10.38 6.08 11.83
CA ARG A 244 11.43 7.11 11.77
C ARG A 244 12.70 6.59 11.10
N GLN A 245 13.17 5.40 11.48
CA GLN A 245 14.37 4.78 10.89
C GLN A 245 14.17 4.49 9.40
N SER A 246 13.02 3.92 9.04
CA SER A 246 12.67 3.64 7.64
C SER A 246 12.60 4.92 6.79
N LEU A 247 12.03 6.01 7.33
CA LEU A 247 12.02 7.30 6.64
C LEU A 247 13.43 7.86 6.45
N ALA A 248 14.30 7.77 7.47
CA ALA A 248 15.67 8.25 7.41
C ALA A 248 16.46 7.50 6.34
N TYR A 249 16.30 6.19 6.25
CA TYR A 249 16.92 5.37 5.21
C TYR A 249 16.50 5.80 3.79
N LEU A 250 15.20 5.93 3.53
CA LEU A 250 14.73 6.36 2.20
C LEU A 250 15.16 7.77 1.83
N ARG A 251 15.20 8.69 2.79
CA ARG A 251 15.72 10.05 2.55
C ARG A 251 17.19 10.04 2.19
N GLY A 252 17.98 9.15 2.81
CA GLY A 252 19.37 8.93 2.44
C GLY A 252 19.51 8.51 0.98
N LEU A 253 18.67 7.59 0.51
CA LEU A 253 18.68 7.15 -0.90
C LEU A 253 18.20 8.25 -1.88
N ALA A 254 17.28 9.11 -1.46
CA ALA A 254 16.76 10.18 -2.30
C ALA A 254 17.75 11.35 -2.48
N SER A 255 18.76 11.43 -1.60
CA SER A 255 19.78 12.49 -1.60
C SER A 255 21.11 12.08 -2.27
N ALA A 256 21.25 10.81 -2.63
CA ALA A 256 22.42 10.22 -3.27
C ALA A 256 22.25 10.20 -4.80
#